data_3e7e8482c90c6592a8858fd7f4ddae89
#
_entry.id   3e7e8482c90c6592a8858fd7f4ddae89
#
_cell.length_a   1.000
_cell.length_b   1.000
_cell.length_c   1.000
_cell.angle_alpha   90.00
_cell.angle_beta   90.00
_cell.angle_gamma   90.00
#
_symmetry.space_group_name_H-M   'P 1'
#
loop_
_entity.id
_entity.type
_entity.pdbx_description
1 polymer ?
#
loop_
_entity_poly.entity_id
_entity_poly.type
_entity_poly.pdbx_seq_one_letter_code
_entity_poly.pdbx_strand_id
1 'polypeptide(L)'
;MKEIKHVINDPLGMHARPAGMLVKAAAPFASKITVTAPTGSADAKRLMALMRLAAKQGMELTVTVDGADEEKAAAELQAFLAANL
;
A
#
# COMPACT_ATOMS: atom_id res chain seq x y z
N MET A 1 5.64 10.69 -10.78
CA MET A 1 5.31 9.37 -10.20
C MET A 1 6.39 8.93 -9.22
N LYS A 2 5.99 8.48 -8.06
CA LYS A 2 6.89 7.90 -7.06
C LYS A 2 6.62 6.41 -6.93
N GLU A 3 7.66 5.65 -6.64
CA GLU A 3 7.55 4.21 -6.46
C GLU A 3 8.23 3.80 -5.16
N ILE A 4 7.53 2.99 -4.36
CA ILE A 4 8.03 2.47 -3.10
C ILE A 4 7.98 0.95 -3.17
N LYS A 5 9.07 0.31 -2.78
CA LYS A 5 9.11 -1.14 -2.68
C LYS A 5 9.23 -1.55 -1.21
N HIS A 6 8.43 -2.52 -0.82
CA HIS A 6 8.40 -2.99 0.56
C HIS A 6 8.12 -4.49 0.60
N VAL A 7 8.96 -5.22 1.33
CA VAL A 7 8.74 -6.65 1.57
C VAL A 7 7.91 -6.79 2.84
N ILE A 8 6.81 -7.53 2.75
CA ILE A 8 5.91 -7.73 3.89
C ILE A 8 6.59 -8.53 4.97
N ASN A 9 6.65 -7.96 6.19
CA ASN A 9 7.19 -8.62 7.38
C ASN A 9 6.09 -9.18 8.28
N ASP A 10 4.87 -8.67 8.19
CA ASP A 10 3.74 -9.13 9.00
C ASP A 10 3.43 -10.58 8.68
N PRO A 11 3.42 -11.49 9.70
CA PRO A 11 3.14 -12.91 9.47
C PRO A 11 1.78 -13.18 8.83
N LEU A 12 0.81 -12.31 9.04
CA LEU A 12 -0.53 -12.44 8.46
C LEU A 12 -0.65 -11.76 7.09
N GLY A 13 0.37 -11.00 6.69
CA GLY A 13 0.37 -10.30 5.41
C GLY A 13 -0.66 -9.18 5.35
N MET A 14 -1.22 -8.94 4.16
CA MET A 14 -2.21 -7.89 3.93
C MET A 14 -3.60 -8.38 4.34
N HIS A 15 -3.84 -8.44 5.65
CA HIS A 15 -5.16 -8.81 6.19
C HIS A 15 -5.99 -7.55 6.49
N ALA A 16 -7.20 -7.73 7.02
CA ALA A 16 -8.16 -6.63 7.18
C ALA A 16 -7.64 -5.43 7.94
N ARG A 17 -6.89 -5.66 9.03
CA ARG A 17 -6.40 -4.56 9.87
C ARG A 17 -5.40 -3.66 9.17
N PRO A 18 -4.27 -4.16 8.63
CA PRO A 18 -3.35 -3.28 7.92
C PRO A 18 -3.93 -2.75 6.62
N ALA A 19 -4.78 -3.50 5.93
CA ALA A 19 -5.45 -3.01 4.73
C ALA A 19 -6.36 -1.82 5.05
N GLY A 20 -7.13 -1.90 6.12
CA GLY A 20 -7.97 -0.79 6.57
C GLY A 20 -7.17 0.44 6.98
N MET A 21 -6.04 0.24 7.65
CA MET A 21 -5.14 1.32 8.03
C MET A 21 -4.49 1.96 6.80
N LEU A 22 -4.13 1.18 5.80
CA LEU A 22 -3.56 1.69 4.56
C LEU A 22 -4.56 2.54 3.80
N VAL A 23 -5.82 2.11 3.73
CA VAL A 23 -6.89 2.90 3.10
C VAL A 23 -6.99 4.27 3.78
N LYS A 24 -6.99 4.30 5.10
CA LYS A 24 -7.04 5.56 5.86
C LYS A 24 -5.82 6.43 5.61
N ALA A 25 -4.65 5.84 5.51
CA ALA A 25 -3.41 6.57 5.24
C ALA A 25 -3.39 7.16 3.83
N ALA A 26 -3.97 6.45 2.86
CA ALA A 26 -4.00 6.88 1.47
C ALA A 26 -5.12 7.88 1.17
N ALA A 27 -6.22 7.81 1.89
CA ALA A 27 -7.43 8.58 1.59
C ALA A 27 -7.24 10.11 1.53
N PRO A 28 -6.42 10.74 2.41
CA PRO A 28 -6.25 12.20 2.38
C PRO A 28 -5.54 12.73 1.15
N PHE A 29 -4.80 11.88 0.43
CA PHE A 29 -4.00 12.33 -0.70
C PHE A 29 -4.81 12.35 -1.98
N ALA A 30 -4.57 13.38 -2.81
CA ALA A 30 -5.21 13.49 -4.12
C ALA A 30 -4.59 12.56 -5.15
N SER A 31 -3.34 12.14 -4.93
CA SER A 31 -2.62 11.27 -5.85
C SER A 31 -3.30 9.93 -6.01
N LYS A 32 -3.14 9.34 -7.20
CA LYS A 32 -3.53 7.95 -7.44
C LYS A 32 -2.48 7.05 -6.81
N ILE A 33 -2.90 6.15 -5.94
CA ILE A 33 -2.01 5.26 -5.21
C ILE A 33 -2.39 3.82 -5.55
N THR A 34 -1.45 3.08 -6.15
CA THR A 34 -1.67 1.71 -6.59
C THR A 34 -0.69 0.79 -5.87
N VAL A 35 -1.21 -0.30 -5.32
CA VAL A 35 -0.41 -1.34 -4.67
C VAL A 35 -0.34 -2.53 -5.61
N THR A 36 0.87 -2.93 -5.97
CA THR A 36 1.11 -4.08 -6.84
C THR A 36 1.85 -5.16 -6.05
N ALA A 37 1.33 -6.38 -6.10
CA ALA A 37 1.91 -7.58 -5.51
C ALA A 37 2.11 -8.61 -6.62
N PRO A 38 2.84 -9.71 -6.37
CA PRO A 38 2.95 -10.79 -7.36
C PRO A 38 1.60 -11.34 -7.82
N THR A 39 0.57 -11.21 -6.98
CA THR A 39 -0.78 -11.69 -7.27
C THR A 39 -1.64 -10.74 -8.09
N GLY A 40 -1.22 -9.48 -8.26
CA GLY A 40 -1.97 -8.48 -9.00
C GLY A 40 -1.78 -7.08 -8.44
N SER A 41 -2.68 -6.17 -8.76
CA SER A 41 -2.62 -4.79 -8.29
C SER A 41 -3.99 -4.32 -7.79
N ALA A 42 -3.97 -3.30 -6.93
CA ALA A 42 -5.17 -2.75 -6.31
C ALA A 42 -5.01 -1.27 -6.03
N ASP A 43 -6.13 -0.54 -6.05
CA ASP A 43 -6.18 0.85 -5.59
C ASP A 43 -6.06 0.85 -4.06
N ALA A 44 -5.07 1.58 -3.55
CA ALA A 44 -4.83 1.65 -2.10
C ALA A 44 -5.98 2.30 -1.33
N LYS A 45 -6.89 2.97 -2.00
CA LYS A 45 -8.06 3.61 -1.39
C LYS A 45 -9.26 2.67 -1.33
N ARG A 46 -9.13 1.42 -1.76
CA ARG A 46 -10.19 0.42 -1.79
C ARG A 46 -9.84 -0.78 -0.93
N LEU A 47 -10.53 -0.93 0.19
CA LEU A 47 -10.27 -1.98 1.15
C LEU A 47 -10.40 -3.38 0.54
N MET A 48 -11.52 -3.64 -0.15
CA MET A 48 -11.76 -4.97 -0.71
C MET A 48 -10.74 -5.33 -1.79
N ALA A 49 -10.33 -4.36 -2.58
CA ALA A 49 -9.31 -4.59 -3.60
C ALA A 49 -7.97 -4.99 -2.98
N LEU A 50 -7.57 -4.31 -1.90
CA LEU A 50 -6.35 -4.65 -1.17
C LEU A 50 -6.42 -6.06 -0.58
N MET A 51 -7.56 -6.42 -0.01
CA MET A 51 -7.74 -7.74 0.57
C MET A 51 -7.71 -8.85 -0.48
N ARG A 52 -8.21 -8.56 -1.68
CA ARG A 52 -8.17 -9.53 -2.80
C ARG A 52 -6.76 -9.83 -3.28
N LEU A 53 -5.81 -8.95 -3.03
CA LEU A 53 -4.41 -9.23 -3.37
C LEU A 53 -3.90 -10.45 -2.62
N ALA A 54 -4.43 -10.70 -1.43
CA ALA A 54 -3.99 -11.80 -0.58
C ALA A 54 -2.47 -11.84 -0.43
N ALA A 55 -1.85 -10.67 -0.36
CA ALA A 55 -0.41 -10.56 -0.25
C ALA A 55 0.06 -11.10 1.10
N LYS A 56 1.10 -11.93 1.07
CA LYS A 56 1.57 -12.68 2.23
C LYS A 56 2.95 -12.21 2.66
N GLN A 57 3.34 -12.63 3.88
CA GLN A 57 4.69 -12.40 4.37
C GLN A 57 5.73 -12.86 3.35
N GLY A 58 6.74 -12.02 3.15
CA GLY A 58 7.81 -12.29 2.19
C GLY A 58 7.55 -11.79 0.78
N MET A 59 6.31 -11.42 0.44
CA MET A 59 6.00 -10.85 -0.87
C MET A 59 6.44 -9.39 -0.93
N GLU A 60 6.99 -8.98 -2.06
CA GLU A 60 7.32 -7.58 -2.30
C GLU A 60 6.11 -6.83 -2.82
N LEU A 61 5.79 -5.73 -2.17
CA LEU A 61 4.78 -4.77 -2.65
C LEU A 61 5.48 -3.62 -3.36
N THR A 62 4.93 -3.22 -4.49
CA THR A 62 5.33 -2.00 -5.18
C THR A 62 4.17 -1.02 -5.08
N VAL A 63 4.40 0.10 -4.40
CA VAL A 63 3.38 1.14 -4.27
C VAL A 63 3.76 2.29 -5.18
N THR A 64 2.91 2.58 -6.16
CA THR A 64 3.10 3.70 -7.07
C THR A 64 2.18 4.84 -6.68
N VAL A 65 2.73 6.04 -6.63
CA VAL A 65 2.00 7.25 -6.24
C VAL A 65 2.16 8.27 -7.37
N ASP A 66 1.05 8.72 -7.93
CA ASP A 66 1.06 9.61 -9.08
C ASP A 66 0.04 10.73 -8.89
N GLY A 67 0.52 11.96 -8.76
CA GLY A 67 -0.33 13.13 -8.58
C GLY A 67 0.39 14.32 -7.99
N ALA A 68 -0.39 15.37 -7.71
CA ALA A 68 0.17 16.65 -7.26
C ALA A 68 0.88 16.56 -5.91
N ASP A 69 0.41 15.68 -5.01
CA ASP A 69 0.98 15.49 -3.67
C ASP A 69 1.78 14.19 -3.53
N GLU A 70 2.27 13.67 -4.65
CA GLU A 70 2.93 12.36 -4.67
C GLU A 70 4.14 12.27 -3.76
N GLU A 71 4.93 13.32 -3.63
CA GLU A 71 6.12 13.28 -2.77
C GLU A 71 5.76 13.13 -1.31
N LYS A 72 4.78 13.90 -0.85
CA LYS A 72 4.31 13.80 0.54
C LYS A 72 3.63 12.46 0.80
N ALA A 73 2.78 12.03 -0.12
CA ALA A 73 2.09 10.75 0.00
C ALA A 73 3.08 9.59 0.04
N ALA A 74 4.09 9.60 -0.84
CA ALA A 74 5.10 8.54 -0.88
C ALA A 74 5.87 8.47 0.45
N ALA A 75 6.29 9.62 1.01
CA ALA A 75 7.01 9.64 2.27
C ALA A 75 6.18 9.08 3.41
N GLU A 76 4.91 9.47 3.51
CA GLU A 76 4.03 8.97 4.57
C GLU A 76 3.70 7.49 4.41
N LEU A 77 3.46 7.04 3.18
CA LEU A 77 3.16 5.63 2.93
C LEU A 77 4.37 4.74 3.17
N GLN A 78 5.58 5.22 2.84
CA GLN A 78 6.79 4.46 3.12
C GLN A 78 6.95 4.25 4.64
N ALA A 79 6.75 5.30 5.43
CA ALA A 79 6.79 5.20 6.89
C ALA A 79 5.70 4.27 7.42
N PHE A 80 4.50 4.33 6.85
CA PHE A 80 3.40 3.46 7.22
C PHE A 80 3.75 2.00 6.99
N LEU A 81 4.27 1.67 5.82
CA LEU A 81 4.62 0.29 5.47
C LEU A 81 5.69 -0.26 6.41
N ALA A 82 6.72 0.54 6.69
CA ALA A 82 7.79 0.14 7.59
C ALA A 82 7.28 -0.14 9.01
N ALA A 83 6.28 0.60 9.46
CA ALA A 83 5.73 0.47 10.81
C ALA A 83 4.68 -0.64 10.94
N ASN A 84 3.95 -0.97 9.88
CA ASN A 84 2.75 -1.82 9.96
C ASN A 84 2.79 -3.10 9.12
N LEU A 85 3.63 -3.15 8.14
CA LEU A 85 3.76 -4.30 7.24
C LEU A 85 5.21 -4.74 7.06
#